data_21ecf65869fb41a959a634e0cd8eea62
#
_entry.id   21ecf65869fb41a959a634e0cd8eea62
#
_cell.length_a   1.000
_cell.length_b   1.000
_cell.length_c   1.000
_cell.angle_alpha   90.00
_cell.angle_beta   90.00
_cell.angle_gamma   90.00
#
_symmetry.space_group_name_H-M   'P 1'
#
loop_
_entity.id
_entity.type
_entity.pdbx_description
1 polymer ?
#
loop_
_entity_poly.entity_id
_entity_poly.type
_entity_poly.pdbx_seq_one_letter_code
_entity_poly.pdbx_strand_id
1 'polypeptide(L)'
;DQQGVAIVGDVPMGLPPLTMPSFSPDLWSQVVVSALLISIIGFVESVSVAQTLAAKKRQRIVPDQELIGLGASNVAAAMTGGYPVTGGFARSVVNFDAGAETPAAGAFTAIGILLAALVLTPLLYLLPKAVLAATIIVAVLSLVDFTILKKTWGYNRVDFAAVAATILLTLAVGVEVGVSAGVLLSIGLFLYRTSKPHVAEVGLVPGTQHFR
;
A
#
# COMPACT_ATOMS: atom_id res chain seq x y z
N ASP A 1 -15.71 18.99 -26.13
CA ASP A 1 -14.67 19.61 -26.96
C ASP A 1 -15.02 20.98 -27.49
N GLN A 2 -16.26 21.23 -27.86
CA GLN A 2 -16.66 22.58 -28.41
C GLN A 2 -16.62 23.71 -27.37
N GLN A 3 -16.52 23.42 -26.08
CA GLN A 3 -16.43 24.38 -24.97
C GLN A 3 -15.11 24.34 -24.20
N GLY A 4 -14.07 23.71 -24.74
CA GLY A 4 -12.74 23.67 -24.14
C GLY A 4 -12.59 22.74 -22.91
N VAL A 5 -13.59 21.91 -22.60
CA VAL A 5 -13.50 20.93 -21.52
C VAL A 5 -12.79 19.66 -22.02
N ALA A 6 -11.68 19.30 -21.39
CA ALA A 6 -10.96 18.06 -21.70
C ALA A 6 -11.79 16.83 -21.27
N ILE A 7 -12.11 15.98 -22.23
CA ILE A 7 -12.82 14.70 -22.01
C ILE A 7 -11.86 13.52 -22.10
N VAL A 8 -12.30 12.35 -21.63
CA VAL A 8 -11.51 11.12 -21.68
C VAL A 8 -11.20 10.71 -23.11
N GLY A 9 -12.19 10.82 -24.01
CA GLY A 9 -12.05 10.44 -25.41
C GLY A 9 -12.18 8.92 -25.63
N ASP A 10 -11.63 8.44 -26.74
CA ASP A 10 -11.70 7.02 -27.08
C ASP A 10 -10.88 6.16 -26.11
N VAL A 11 -11.56 5.26 -25.43
CA VAL A 11 -10.95 4.23 -24.58
C VAL A 11 -11.00 2.91 -25.33
N PRO A 12 -9.88 2.21 -25.50
CA PRO A 12 -9.86 0.92 -26.14
C PRO A 12 -10.84 -0.05 -25.47
N MET A 13 -11.75 -0.60 -26.25
CA MET A 13 -12.66 -1.65 -25.77
C MET A 13 -12.01 -3.02 -25.90
N GLY A 14 -12.27 -3.89 -24.94
CA GLY A 14 -11.83 -5.28 -25.03
C GLY A 14 -10.89 -5.70 -23.90
N LEU A 15 -10.45 -6.94 -24.00
CA LEU A 15 -9.45 -7.51 -23.12
C LEU A 15 -8.07 -6.95 -23.45
N PRO A 16 -7.22 -6.66 -22.46
CA PRO A 16 -5.84 -6.33 -22.71
C PRO A 16 -5.14 -7.48 -23.44
N PRO A 17 -4.24 -7.18 -24.41
CA PRO A 17 -3.53 -8.22 -25.12
C PRO A 17 -2.59 -8.96 -24.18
N LEU A 18 -2.42 -10.26 -24.39
CA LEU A 18 -1.38 -11.01 -23.72
C LEU A 18 -0.02 -10.49 -24.18
N THR A 19 0.78 -10.03 -23.23
CA THR A 19 2.12 -9.50 -23.46
C THR A 19 3.14 -10.34 -22.70
N MET A 20 4.27 -10.62 -23.35
CA MET A 20 5.39 -11.26 -22.66
C MET A 20 6.28 -10.19 -22.06
N PRO A 21 6.58 -10.24 -20.76
CA PRO A 21 7.52 -9.33 -20.13
C PRO A 21 8.91 -9.45 -20.79
N SER A 22 9.59 -8.33 -20.95
CA SER A 22 10.96 -8.33 -21.45
C SER A 22 11.93 -8.81 -20.35
N PHE A 23 12.84 -9.72 -20.72
CA PHE A 23 13.88 -10.25 -19.83
C PHE A 23 15.27 -9.68 -20.16
N SER A 24 15.36 -8.49 -20.77
CA SER A 24 16.65 -7.86 -21.07
C SER A 24 17.35 -7.45 -19.76
N PRO A 25 18.66 -7.80 -19.57
CA PRO A 25 19.41 -7.46 -18.36
C PRO A 25 19.49 -5.95 -18.10
N ASP A 26 19.59 -5.16 -19.16
CA ASP A 26 19.67 -3.70 -19.05
C ASP A 26 18.41 -3.09 -18.46
N LEU A 27 17.26 -3.57 -18.90
CA LEU A 27 15.96 -3.13 -18.36
C LEU A 27 15.83 -3.54 -16.88
N TRP A 28 16.22 -4.77 -16.56
CA TRP A 28 16.15 -5.28 -15.18
C TRP A 28 17.03 -4.48 -14.24
N SER A 29 18.25 -4.12 -14.66
CA SER A 29 19.14 -3.30 -13.83
C SER A 29 18.56 -1.94 -13.49
N GLN A 30 17.73 -1.37 -14.36
CA GLN A 30 17.09 -0.06 -14.15
C GLN A 30 15.87 -0.14 -13.21
N VAL A 31 15.11 -1.25 -13.23
CA VAL A 31 13.83 -1.34 -12.50
C VAL A 31 13.92 -2.15 -11.22
N VAL A 32 15.01 -2.90 -10.96
CA VAL A 32 15.09 -3.82 -9.82
C VAL A 32 14.89 -3.14 -8.47
N VAL A 33 15.44 -1.96 -8.28
CA VAL A 33 15.32 -1.22 -7.01
C VAL A 33 13.88 -0.77 -6.80
N SER A 34 13.27 -0.16 -7.81
CA SER A 34 11.87 0.27 -7.75
C SER A 34 10.94 -0.93 -7.58
N ALA A 35 11.20 -2.04 -8.26
CA ALA A 35 10.42 -3.27 -8.13
C ALA A 35 10.49 -3.86 -6.72
N LEU A 36 11.67 -3.88 -6.10
CA LEU A 36 11.83 -4.33 -4.70
C LEU A 36 11.08 -3.43 -3.73
N LEU A 37 11.19 -2.12 -3.89
CA LEU A 37 10.47 -1.16 -3.04
C LEU A 37 8.95 -1.32 -3.18
N ILE A 38 8.44 -1.40 -4.40
CA ILE A 38 7.01 -1.62 -4.67
C ILE A 38 6.55 -2.95 -4.06
N SER A 39 7.36 -4.01 -4.19
CA SER A 39 7.02 -5.33 -3.64
C SER A 39 6.95 -5.31 -2.12
N ILE A 40 7.91 -4.70 -1.45
CA ILE A 40 7.93 -4.60 0.03
C ILE A 40 6.76 -3.76 0.52
N ILE A 41 6.57 -2.57 -0.06
CA ILE A 41 5.50 -1.65 0.34
C ILE A 41 4.14 -2.31 0.09
N GLY A 42 3.92 -2.87 -1.09
CA GLY A 42 2.66 -3.52 -1.46
C GLY A 42 2.35 -4.74 -0.60
N PHE A 43 3.37 -5.51 -0.21
CA PHE A 43 3.21 -6.63 0.71
C PHE A 43 2.82 -6.16 2.12
N VAL A 44 3.54 -5.17 2.67
CA VAL A 44 3.23 -4.61 4.00
C VAL A 44 1.84 -4.00 4.03
N GLU A 45 1.43 -3.27 2.99
CA GLU A 45 0.09 -2.73 2.85
C GLU A 45 -0.95 -3.86 2.84
N SER A 46 -0.79 -4.85 1.97
CA SER A 46 -1.72 -5.98 1.84
C SER A 46 -1.89 -6.74 3.15
N VAL A 47 -0.78 -7.07 3.82
CA VAL A 47 -0.82 -7.78 5.12
C VAL A 47 -1.48 -6.92 6.20
N SER A 48 -1.21 -5.60 6.24
CA SER A 48 -1.82 -4.69 7.20
C SER A 48 -3.33 -4.61 7.04
N VAL A 49 -3.81 -4.52 5.80
CA VAL A 49 -5.24 -4.55 5.48
C VAL A 49 -5.86 -5.87 5.89
N ALA A 50 -5.23 -6.98 5.50
CA ALA A 50 -5.71 -8.33 5.80
C ALA A 50 -5.78 -8.56 7.32
N GLN A 51 -4.76 -8.16 8.09
CA GLN A 51 -4.75 -8.26 9.55
C GLN A 51 -5.85 -7.43 10.20
N THR A 52 -6.05 -6.20 9.70
CA THR A 52 -7.09 -5.30 10.24
C THR A 52 -8.49 -5.90 10.05
N LEU A 53 -8.79 -6.44 8.88
CA LEU A 53 -10.07 -7.05 8.58
C LEU A 53 -10.25 -8.41 9.27
N ALA A 54 -9.20 -9.22 9.33
CA ALA A 54 -9.20 -10.50 10.05
C ALA A 54 -9.45 -10.31 11.54
N ALA A 55 -8.86 -9.28 12.15
CA ALA A 55 -9.09 -8.95 13.55
C ALA A 55 -10.58 -8.64 13.83
N LYS A 56 -11.27 -7.94 12.93
CA LYS A 56 -12.73 -7.69 13.04
C LYS A 56 -13.56 -8.99 13.03
N LYS A 57 -13.13 -9.99 12.24
CA LYS A 57 -13.77 -11.32 12.17
C LYS A 57 -13.20 -12.34 13.16
N ARG A 58 -12.25 -11.94 14.02
CA ARG A 58 -11.53 -12.84 14.95
C ARG A 58 -10.85 -14.02 14.23
N GLN A 59 -10.35 -13.76 13.03
CA GLN A 59 -9.62 -14.73 12.20
C GLN A 59 -8.12 -14.42 12.22
N ARG A 60 -7.32 -15.37 11.74
CA ARG A 60 -5.88 -15.20 11.54
C ARG A 60 -5.57 -15.29 10.07
N ILE A 61 -4.62 -14.50 9.62
CA ILE A 61 -4.04 -14.60 8.28
C ILE A 61 -2.72 -15.36 8.32
N VAL A 62 -2.33 -15.88 7.19
CA VAL A 62 -1.00 -16.50 6.97
C VAL A 62 -0.24 -15.61 6.01
N PRO A 63 0.71 -14.76 6.50
CA PRO A 63 1.40 -13.78 5.67
C PRO A 63 2.12 -14.39 4.46
N ASP A 64 2.67 -15.59 4.60
CA ASP A 64 3.36 -16.29 3.49
C ASP A 64 2.40 -16.61 2.34
N GLN A 65 1.16 -17.00 2.65
CA GLN A 65 0.14 -17.25 1.62
C GLN A 65 -0.32 -15.94 0.96
N GLU A 66 -0.43 -14.86 1.72
CA GLU A 66 -0.71 -13.52 1.16
C GLU A 66 0.39 -13.09 0.19
N LEU A 67 1.66 -13.33 0.53
CA LEU A 67 2.79 -13.03 -0.35
C LEU A 67 2.74 -13.83 -1.64
N ILE A 68 2.44 -15.13 -1.57
CA ILE A 68 2.31 -16.01 -2.73
C ILE A 68 1.13 -15.55 -3.61
N GLY A 69 -0.01 -15.24 -3.01
CA GLY A 69 -1.20 -14.75 -3.71
C GLY A 69 -0.95 -13.41 -4.41
N LEU A 70 -0.30 -12.47 -3.72
CA LEU A 70 0.09 -11.18 -4.27
C LEU A 70 1.10 -11.34 -5.42
N GLY A 71 2.09 -12.22 -5.26
CA GLY A 71 3.07 -12.53 -6.29
C GLY A 71 2.41 -13.12 -7.54
N ALA A 72 1.53 -14.11 -7.38
CA ALA A 72 0.78 -14.71 -8.49
C ALA A 72 -0.09 -13.69 -9.23
N SER A 73 -0.76 -12.79 -8.49
CA SER A 73 -1.56 -11.71 -9.06
C SER A 73 -0.71 -10.74 -9.88
N ASN A 74 0.48 -10.41 -9.41
CA ASN A 74 1.41 -9.52 -10.13
C ASN A 74 2.01 -10.19 -11.36
N VAL A 75 2.29 -11.50 -11.33
CA VAL A 75 2.70 -12.25 -12.54
C VAL A 75 1.58 -12.24 -13.58
N ALA A 76 0.34 -12.48 -13.18
CA ALA A 76 -0.80 -12.40 -14.08
C ALA A 76 -0.99 -10.99 -14.66
N ALA A 77 -0.85 -9.94 -13.84
CA ALA A 77 -0.91 -8.55 -14.29
C ALA A 77 0.20 -8.24 -15.30
N ALA A 78 1.43 -8.71 -15.08
CA ALA A 78 2.55 -8.53 -16.01
C ALA A 78 2.28 -9.18 -17.37
N MET A 79 1.64 -10.37 -17.40
CA MET A 79 1.29 -11.07 -18.64
C MET A 79 0.15 -10.39 -19.42
N THR A 80 -0.59 -9.50 -18.82
CA THR A 80 -1.65 -8.70 -19.46
C THR A 80 -1.25 -7.24 -19.67
N GLY A 81 0.02 -6.89 -19.44
CA GLY A 81 0.51 -5.51 -19.55
C GLY A 81 -0.08 -4.56 -18.51
N GLY A 82 -0.60 -5.11 -17.40
CA GLY A 82 -1.17 -4.35 -16.30
C GLY A 82 -0.12 -3.73 -15.39
N TYR A 83 -0.57 -2.76 -14.60
CA TYR A 83 0.26 -2.18 -13.52
C TYR A 83 0.42 -3.17 -12.35
N PRO A 84 1.46 -2.98 -11.50
CA PRO A 84 1.57 -3.72 -10.26
C PRO A 84 0.31 -3.58 -9.39
N VAL A 85 -0.13 -4.69 -8.81
CA VAL A 85 -1.33 -4.75 -7.97
C VAL A 85 -0.96 -5.00 -6.51
N THR A 86 -1.73 -4.42 -5.60
CA THR A 86 -1.59 -4.59 -4.15
C THR A 86 -2.96 -4.59 -3.48
N GLY A 87 -3.02 -5.00 -2.23
CA GLY A 87 -4.25 -4.97 -1.42
C GLY A 87 -4.65 -3.54 -1.06
N GLY A 88 -5.68 -3.01 -1.71
CA GLY A 88 -6.18 -1.66 -1.43
C GLY A 88 -7.13 -1.64 -0.24
N PHE A 89 -6.86 -0.79 0.78
CA PHE A 89 -7.68 -0.70 2.00
C PHE A 89 -9.14 -0.33 1.70
N ALA A 90 -9.38 0.75 0.96
CA ALA A 90 -10.73 1.26 0.71
C ALA A 90 -11.64 0.21 0.03
N ARG A 91 -11.17 -0.45 -1.02
CA ARG A 91 -11.94 -1.48 -1.74
C ARG A 91 -12.18 -2.73 -0.88
N SER A 92 -11.18 -3.12 -0.09
CA SER A 92 -11.30 -4.27 0.81
C SER A 92 -12.30 -4.02 1.92
N VAL A 93 -12.34 -2.80 2.48
CA VAL A 93 -13.34 -2.42 3.50
C VAL A 93 -14.75 -2.42 2.90
N VAL A 94 -14.95 -1.85 1.72
CA VAL A 94 -16.27 -1.88 1.05
C VAL A 94 -16.74 -3.31 0.82
N ASN A 95 -15.86 -4.18 0.34
CA ASN A 95 -16.17 -5.59 0.13
C ASN A 95 -16.49 -6.33 1.44
N PHE A 96 -15.74 -6.03 2.49
CA PHE A 96 -15.96 -6.57 3.83
C PHE A 96 -17.30 -6.11 4.41
N ASP A 97 -17.61 -4.81 4.34
CA ASP A 97 -18.85 -4.23 4.87
C ASP A 97 -20.08 -4.70 4.07
N ALA A 98 -19.90 -5.03 2.79
CA ALA A 98 -20.90 -5.68 1.95
C ALA A 98 -21.14 -7.16 2.32
N GLY A 99 -20.40 -7.71 3.28
CA GLY A 99 -20.59 -9.08 3.78
C GLY A 99 -19.86 -10.14 2.97
N ALA A 100 -18.82 -9.79 2.23
CA ALA A 100 -17.99 -10.77 1.54
C ALA A 100 -17.29 -11.72 2.52
N GLU A 101 -17.41 -13.02 2.29
CA GLU A 101 -16.84 -14.06 3.17
C GLU A 101 -15.76 -14.91 2.49
N THR A 102 -15.76 -14.92 1.17
CA THR A 102 -14.84 -15.78 0.40
C THR A 102 -14.11 -15.01 -0.69
N PRO A 103 -12.95 -15.51 -1.17
CA PRO A 103 -12.24 -14.94 -2.32
C PRO A 103 -13.08 -14.87 -3.60
N ALA A 104 -14.17 -15.64 -3.70
CA ALA A 104 -15.08 -15.59 -4.83
C ALA A 104 -15.69 -14.19 -5.06
N ALA A 105 -15.85 -13.38 -4.00
CA ALA A 105 -16.27 -11.99 -4.13
C ALA A 105 -15.34 -11.18 -5.02
N GLY A 106 -14.02 -11.42 -4.95
CA GLY A 106 -13.02 -10.83 -5.84
C GLY A 106 -13.20 -11.26 -7.30
N ALA A 107 -13.53 -12.54 -7.53
CA ALA A 107 -13.79 -13.03 -8.87
C ALA A 107 -15.06 -12.40 -9.48
N PHE A 108 -16.13 -12.26 -8.72
CA PHE A 108 -17.34 -11.54 -9.18
C PHE A 108 -17.06 -10.08 -9.48
N THR A 109 -16.24 -9.41 -8.66
CA THR A 109 -15.79 -8.03 -8.92
C THR A 109 -15.00 -7.95 -10.21
N ALA A 110 -14.09 -8.88 -10.48
CA ALA A 110 -13.31 -8.94 -11.71
C ALA A 110 -14.21 -9.15 -12.94
N ILE A 111 -15.19 -10.05 -12.86
CA ILE A 111 -16.18 -10.26 -13.94
C ILE A 111 -17.01 -8.98 -14.15
N GLY A 112 -17.46 -8.33 -13.08
CA GLY A 112 -18.20 -7.07 -13.18
C GLY A 112 -17.39 -5.95 -13.84
N ILE A 113 -16.12 -5.80 -13.50
CA ILE A 113 -15.21 -4.83 -14.13
C ILE A 113 -15.00 -5.20 -15.62
N LEU A 114 -14.82 -6.48 -15.93
CA LEU A 114 -14.67 -6.94 -17.30
C LEU A 114 -15.91 -6.59 -18.13
N LEU A 115 -17.10 -6.90 -17.64
CA LEU A 115 -18.36 -6.56 -18.33
C LEU A 115 -18.51 -5.05 -18.48
N ALA A 116 -18.17 -4.28 -17.45
CA ALA A 116 -18.18 -2.84 -17.53
C ALA A 116 -17.21 -2.31 -18.60
N ALA A 117 -16.01 -2.86 -18.69
CA ALA A 117 -15.02 -2.48 -19.69
C ALA A 117 -15.48 -2.83 -21.12
N LEU A 118 -16.22 -3.91 -21.29
CA LEU A 118 -16.74 -4.32 -22.60
C LEU A 118 -17.97 -3.51 -23.05
N VAL A 119 -18.87 -3.16 -22.13
CA VAL A 119 -20.19 -2.59 -22.44
C VAL A 119 -20.28 -1.10 -22.14
N LEU A 120 -19.69 -0.65 -21.01
CA LEU A 120 -19.84 0.73 -20.53
C LEU A 120 -18.75 1.68 -21.03
N THR A 121 -17.68 1.17 -21.64
CA THR A 121 -16.58 2.01 -22.15
C THR A 121 -17.04 3.14 -23.06
N PRO A 122 -18.02 2.94 -23.99
CA PRO A 122 -18.49 4.04 -24.81
C PRO A 122 -19.14 5.19 -24.02
N LEU A 123 -19.70 4.92 -22.84
CA LEU A 123 -20.28 5.94 -21.96
C LEU A 123 -19.23 6.82 -21.32
N LEU A 124 -18.00 6.31 -21.20
CA LEU A 124 -16.86 7.05 -20.62
C LEU A 124 -16.29 8.08 -21.59
N TYR A 125 -16.61 8.01 -22.89
CA TYR A 125 -16.08 8.93 -23.90
C TYR A 125 -16.29 10.40 -23.54
N LEU A 126 -17.49 10.77 -23.11
CA LEU A 126 -17.89 12.13 -22.75
C LEU A 126 -17.50 12.54 -21.31
N LEU A 127 -16.89 11.64 -20.56
CA LEU A 127 -16.55 11.91 -19.15
C LEU A 127 -15.46 13.00 -19.07
N PRO A 128 -15.72 14.14 -18.38
CA PRO A 128 -14.71 15.16 -18.20
C PRO A 128 -13.52 14.65 -17.37
N LYS A 129 -12.29 14.90 -17.82
CA LYS A 129 -11.06 14.55 -17.04
C LYS A 129 -11.04 15.21 -15.67
N ALA A 130 -11.66 16.36 -15.51
CA ALA A 130 -11.80 17.04 -14.22
C ALA A 130 -12.58 16.22 -13.19
N VAL A 131 -13.61 15.47 -13.63
CA VAL A 131 -14.39 14.57 -12.74
C VAL A 131 -13.53 13.42 -12.26
N LEU A 132 -12.72 12.82 -13.15
CA LEU A 132 -11.76 11.78 -12.75
C LEU A 132 -10.72 12.32 -11.76
N ALA A 133 -10.17 13.49 -12.02
CA ALA A 133 -9.23 14.14 -11.12
C ALA A 133 -9.87 14.41 -9.75
N ALA A 134 -11.09 14.93 -9.73
CA ALA A 134 -11.82 15.20 -8.49
C ALA A 134 -12.09 13.91 -7.69
N THR A 135 -12.48 12.83 -8.36
CA THR A 135 -12.69 11.51 -7.71
C THR A 135 -11.40 10.97 -7.09
N ILE A 136 -10.28 11.09 -7.81
CA ILE A 136 -8.97 10.68 -7.30
C ILE A 136 -8.57 11.52 -6.09
N ILE A 137 -8.73 12.86 -6.17
CA ILE A 137 -8.40 13.75 -5.06
C ILE A 137 -9.23 13.42 -3.82
N VAL A 138 -10.54 13.23 -3.96
CA VAL A 138 -11.44 12.88 -2.85
C VAL A 138 -11.03 11.52 -2.25
N ALA A 139 -10.74 10.52 -3.10
CA ALA A 139 -10.30 9.22 -2.64
C ALA A 139 -8.96 9.29 -1.88
N VAL A 140 -7.99 10.04 -2.40
CA VAL A 140 -6.68 10.22 -1.74
C VAL A 140 -6.81 10.99 -0.42
N LEU A 141 -7.60 12.07 -0.39
CA LEU A 141 -7.84 12.83 0.83
C LEU A 141 -8.48 11.99 1.94
N SER A 142 -9.31 11.00 1.58
CA SER A 142 -9.93 10.08 2.56
C SER A 142 -8.91 9.13 3.21
N LEU A 143 -7.75 8.93 2.59
CA LEU A 143 -6.65 8.09 3.11
C LEU A 143 -5.66 8.87 3.98
N VAL A 144 -5.71 10.21 3.95
CA VAL A 144 -4.78 11.04 4.74
C VAL A 144 -5.18 11.01 6.21
N ASP A 145 -4.35 10.39 7.04
CA ASP A 145 -4.52 10.33 8.50
C ASP A 145 -3.45 11.14 9.22
N PHE A 146 -3.81 12.36 9.62
CA PHE A 146 -2.93 13.21 10.44
C PHE A 146 -2.83 12.74 11.89
N THR A 147 -3.65 11.77 12.31
CA THR A 147 -3.64 11.26 13.69
C THR A 147 -2.30 10.61 14.02
N ILE A 148 -1.64 10.03 13.02
CA ILE A 148 -0.33 9.40 13.19
C ILE A 148 0.73 10.41 13.65
N LEU A 149 0.73 11.62 13.10
CA LEU A 149 1.66 12.69 13.51
C LEU A 149 1.42 13.11 14.95
N LYS A 150 0.15 13.23 15.35
CA LYS A 150 -0.22 13.57 16.72
C LYS A 150 0.15 12.46 17.71
N LYS A 151 -0.09 11.21 17.34
CA LYS A 151 0.25 10.03 18.15
C LYS A 151 1.76 9.90 18.33
N THR A 152 2.52 10.00 17.26
CA THR A 152 4.00 9.89 17.32
C THR A 152 4.62 11.04 18.10
N TRP A 153 4.12 12.26 17.96
CA TRP A 153 4.55 13.40 18.78
C TRP A 153 4.34 13.16 20.27
N GLY A 154 3.19 12.63 20.67
CA GLY A 154 2.86 12.32 22.05
C GLY A 154 3.62 11.13 22.63
N TYR A 155 3.98 10.16 21.78
CA TYR A 155 4.68 8.96 22.23
C TYR A 155 6.20 9.14 22.25
N ASN A 156 6.80 9.65 21.17
CA ASN A 156 8.24 9.81 21.06
C ASN A 156 8.63 10.80 19.97
N ARG A 157 9.37 11.83 20.36
CA ARG A 157 9.84 12.88 19.44
C ARG A 157 10.78 12.36 18.34
N VAL A 158 11.51 11.28 18.61
CA VAL A 158 12.43 10.68 17.63
C VAL A 158 11.64 9.94 16.54
N ASP A 159 10.59 9.21 16.93
CA ASP A 159 9.70 8.53 15.97
C ASP A 159 8.92 9.55 15.14
N PHE A 160 8.49 10.65 15.77
CA PHE A 160 7.89 11.77 15.04
C PHE A 160 8.85 12.37 14.00
N ALA A 161 10.12 12.57 14.36
CA ALA A 161 11.11 13.11 13.43
C ALA A 161 11.33 12.17 12.23
N ALA A 162 11.35 10.85 12.45
CA ALA A 162 11.45 9.87 11.37
C ALA A 162 10.24 9.91 10.43
N VAL A 163 9.02 9.94 10.98
CA VAL A 163 7.79 10.06 10.18
C VAL A 163 7.75 11.38 9.40
N ALA A 164 8.05 12.49 10.07
CA ALA A 164 8.07 13.81 9.44
C ALA A 164 9.13 13.88 8.31
N ALA A 165 10.33 13.36 8.56
CA ALA A 165 11.39 13.31 7.55
C ALA A 165 10.97 12.45 6.35
N THR A 166 10.34 11.30 6.57
CA THR A 166 9.81 10.45 5.50
C THR A 166 8.78 11.20 4.65
N ILE A 167 7.81 11.86 5.28
CA ILE A 167 6.79 12.64 4.57
C ILE A 167 7.43 13.77 3.77
N LEU A 168 8.32 14.56 4.37
CA LEU A 168 8.96 15.68 3.71
C LEU A 168 9.83 15.23 2.54
N LEU A 169 10.62 14.16 2.69
CA LEU A 169 11.45 13.62 1.62
C LEU A 169 10.60 13.04 0.49
N THR A 170 9.50 12.35 0.83
CA THR A 170 8.55 11.82 -0.18
C THR A 170 7.96 12.94 -1.03
N LEU A 171 7.59 14.07 -0.40
CA LEU A 171 6.99 15.21 -1.09
C LEU A 171 8.01 16.06 -1.87
N ALA A 172 9.24 16.20 -1.35
CA ALA A 172 10.26 17.07 -1.94
C ALA A 172 11.08 16.38 -3.04
N VAL A 173 11.39 15.10 -2.87
CA VAL A 173 12.32 14.36 -3.74
C VAL A 173 11.64 13.23 -4.51
N GLY A 174 10.64 12.60 -3.88
CA GLY A 174 9.88 11.50 -4.47
C GLY A 174 9.73 10.30 -3.53
N VAL A 175 8.81 9.40 -3.91
CA VAL A 175 8.38 8.27 -3.07
C VAL A 175 9.54 7.31 -2.78
N GLU A 176 10.36 6.99 -3.77
CA GLU A 176 11.48 6.05 -3.63
C GLU A 176 12.49 6.51 -2.57
N VAL A 177 12.90 7.78 -2.65
CA VAL A 177 13.86 8.37 -1.71
C VAL A 177 13.25 8.52 -0.33
N GLY A 178 11.99 8.98 -0.25
CA GLY A 178 11.30 9.18 1.01
C GLY A 178 11.12 7.87 1.78
N VAL A 179 10.65 6.83 1.12
CA VAL A 179 10.43 5.51 1.75
C VAL A 179 11.75 4.86 2.12
N SER A 180 12.75 4.88 1.23
CA SER A 180 14.07 4.32 1.52
C SER A 180 14.72 5.00 2.74
N ALA A 181 14.67 6.33 2.78
CA ALA A 181 15.16 7.10 3.93
C ALA A 181 14.39 6.79 5.21
N GLY A 182 13.06 6.65 5.13
CA GLY A 182 12.21 6.28 6.26
C GLY A 182 12.55 4.92 6.83
N VAL A 183 12.74 3.92 5.97
CA VAL A 183 13.14 2.56 6.38
C VAL A 183 14.52 2.57 7.04
N LEU A 184 15.51 3.22 6.42
CA LEU A 184 16.85 3.31 6.97
C LEU A 184 16.89 4.06 8.31
N LEU A 185 16.15 5.16 8.43
CA LEU A 185 16.01 5.90 9.69
C LEU A 185 15.36 5.03 10.76
N SER A 186 14.26 4.32 10.44
CA SER A 186 13.57 3.46 11.40
C SER A 186 14.46 2.33 11.90
N ILE A 187 15.18 1.66 11.00
CA ILE A 187 16.13 0.60 11.36
C ILE A 187 17.28 1.18 12.20
N GLY A 188 17.87 2.29 11.78
CA GLY A 188 18.97 2.95 12.52
C GLY A 188 18.55 3.36 13.93
N LEU A 189 17.36 3.95 14.08
CA LEU A 189 16.82 4.33 15.38
C LEU A 189 16.49 3.11 16.26
N PHE A 190 15.97 2.05 15.67
CA PHE A 190 15.73 0.79 16.37
C PHE A 190 17.04 0.20 16.89
N LEU A 191 18.06 0.06 16.05
CA LEU A 191 19.38 -0.43 16.44
C LEU A 191 20.02 0.45 17.53
N TYR A 192 19.94 1.78 17.39
CA TYR A 192 20.46 2.72 18.40
C TYR A 192 19.78 2.54 19.76
N ARG A 193 18.47 2.35 19.79
CA ARG A 193 17.73 2.11 21.04
C ARG A 193 18.08 0.77 21.67
N THR A 194 18.14 -0.28 20.83
CA THR A 194 18.43 -1.65 21.30
C THR A 194 19.88 -1.76 21.79
N SER A 195 20.80 -0.98 21.26
CA SER A 195 22.19 -0.94 21.71
C SER A 195 22.40 -0.28 23.08
N LYS A 196 21.39 0.43 23.60
CA LYS A 196 21.43 1.02 24.95
C LYS A 196 20.60 0.16 25.91
N PRO A 197 21.21 -0.78 26.63
CA PRO A 197 20.50 -1.60 27.59
C PRO A 197 19.95 -0.75 28.74
N HIS A 198 18.78 -1.07 29.21
CA HIS A 198 18.22 -0.45 30.39
C HIS A 198 18.99 -0.95 31.62
N VAL A 199 19.76 -0.06 32.25
CA VAL A 199 20.45 -0.34 33.51
C VAL A 199 19.58 0.22 34.63
N ALA A 200 19.09 -0.64 35.51
CA ALA A 200 18.40 -0.24 36.73
C ALA A 200 19.31 -0.49 37.92
N GLU A 201 19.48 0.52 38.77
CA GLU A 201 20.08 0.33 40.09
C GLU A 201 19.05 -0.39 40.97
N VAL A 202 19.43 -1.53 41.49
CA VAL A 202 18.60 -2.31 42.42
C VAL A 202 19.24 -2.32 43.79
N GLY A 203 18.45 -2.01 44.80
CA GLY A 203 18.89 -2.07 46.20
C GLY A 203 18.54 -3.42 46.82
N LEU A 204 19.41 -3.92 47.72
CA LEU A 204 19.09 -5.08 48.55
C LEU A 204 18.01 -4.73 49.57
N VAL A 205 16.91 -5.48 49.60
CA VAL A 205 15.86 -5.31 50.64
C VAL A 205 16.44 -5.81 51.99
N PRO A 206 16.52 -4.96 53.04
CA PRO A 206 17.06 -5.37 54.31
C PRO A 206 16.40 -6.61 54.88
N GLY A 207 17.17 -7.62 55.27
CA GLY A 207 16.66 -8.89 55.83
C GLY A 207 16.23 -9.91 54.82
N THR A 208 16.44 -9.68 53.53
CA THR A 208 16.12 -10.66 52.44
C THR A 208 17.27 -10.79 51.47
N GLN A 209 17.25 -11.83 50.62
CA GLN A 209 18.18 -11.96 49.50
C GLN A 209 17.58 -11.41 48.17
N HIS A 210 16.55 -10.61 48.26
CA HIS A 210 15.88 -10.04 47.08
C HIS A 210 16.40 -8.61 46.79
N PHE A 211 16.67 -8.36 45.53
CA PHE A 211 16.98 -7.05 44.98
C PHE A 211 15.72 -6.42 44.38
N ARG A 212 15.52 -5.14 44.60
CA ARG A 212 14.38 -4.38 44.09
C ARG A 212 14.79 -3.00 43.59
#